data_30bb7be5e03c1a5406a1212ae009e582
#
_entry.id   30bb7be5e03c1a5406a1212ae009e582
#
_cell.length_a   1.000
_cell.length_b   1.000
_cell.length_c   1.000
_cell.angle_alpha   90.00
_cell.angle_beta   90.00
_cell.angle_gamma   90.00
#
_symmetry.space_group_name_H-M   'P 1'
#
loop_
_entity.id
_entity.type
_entity.pdbx_description
1 polymer ?
#
loop_
_entity_poly.entity_id
_entity_poly.type
_entity_poly.pdbx_seq_one_letter_code
_entity_poly.pdbx_strand_id
1 'polypeptide(L)'
;MLNVINGFYKPTSGTINFAGTDRGEMEPEFAAKSGIARTFQNIALFKGMSTLDNLMTGRLLKQKQNFLMQALYFGPAEKEEEEHREKVERVIDFLDLQSIRRTPVGSLPYGLQKRVELGRALAMEPEILLLDEPMAGMNVEEKQDMSRFVLTVNNELKTTIVLIEHDMGVVMDISDRIVVLDYGKKIGSGLPNEIRSNKAVIDAYLGVADDE
;
A
#
# COMPACT_ATOMS: atom_id res chain seq x y z
N MET A 1 1.83 -10.03 -10.01
CA MET A 1 0.50 -9.41 -10.25
C MET A 1 0.51 -7.92 -9.93
N LEU A 2 0.91 -7.46 -8.74
CA LEU A 2 0.92 -6.01 -8.41
C LEU A 2 1.73 -5.16 -9.40
N ASN A 3 2.86 -5.67 -9.91
CA ASN A 3 3.66 -4.96 -10.92
C ASN A 3 2.92 -4.71 -12.24
N VAL A 4 1.93 -5.54 -12.58
CA VAL A 4 1.08 -5.35 -13.76
C VAL A 4 -0.01 -4.32 -13.47
N ILE A 5 -0.62 -4.38 -12.27
CA ILE A 5 -1.69 -3.44 -11.88
C ILE A 5 -1.17 -2.00 -11.81
N ASN A 6 0.03 -1.79 -11.26
CA ASN A 6 0.61 -0.45 -11.15
C ASN A 6 1.49 -0.03 -12.33
N GLY A 7 1.51 -0.83 -13.42
CA GLY A 7 2.12 -0.46 -14.69
C GLY A 7 3.63 -0.65 -14.80
N PHE A 8 4.30 -1.27 -13.80
CA PHE A 8 5.73 -1.58 -13.92
C PHE A 8 6.02 -2.67 -14.96
N TYR A 9 5.10 -3.62 -15.11
CA TYR A 9 5.20 -4.68 -16.13
C TYR A 9 3.97 -4.69 -17.00
N LYS A 10 4.19 -4.86 -18.32
CA LYS A 10 3.11 -5.07 -19.28
C LYS A 10 2.61 -6.51 -19.21
N PRO A 11 1.30 -6.74 -19.25
CA PRO A 11 0.78 -8.09 -19.37
C PRO A 11 1.14 -8.67 -20.75
N THR A 12 1.49 -9.97 -20.80
CA THR A 12 1.75 -10.67 -22.06
C THR A 12 0.48 -10.86 -22.87
N SER A 13 -0.66 -10.98 -22.19
CA SER A 13 -2.00 -11.14 -22.78
C SER A 13 -3.07 -10.76 -21.76
N GLY A 14 -4.29 -10.55 -22.24
CA GLY A 14 -5.43 -10.17 -21.42
C GLY A 14 -5.60 -8.65 -21.32
N THR A 15 -6.58 -8.23 -20.50
CA THR A 15 -6.92 -6.83 -20.26
C THR A 15 -7.04 -6.56 -18.76
N ILE A 16 -6.81 -5.30 -18.40
CA ILE A 16 -7.04 -4.80 -17.05
C ILE A 16 -8.29 -3.91 -17.11
N ASN A 17 -9.37 -4.33 -16.42
CA ASN A 17 -10.52 -3.44 -16.23
C ASN A 17 -10.30 -2.59 -14.99
N PHE A 18 -10.21 -1.29 -15.17
CA PHE A 18 -10.08 -0.32 -14.09
C PHE A 18 -11.14 0.77 -14.23
N ALA A 19 -11.95 0.97 -13.19
CA ALA A 19 -13.05 1.93 -13.17
C ALA A 19 -13.99 1.82 -14.39
N GLY A 20 -14.32 0.58 -14.81
CA GLY A 20 -15.18 0.28 -15.94
C GLY A 20 -14.53 0.46 -17.33
N THR A 21 -13.24 0.76 -17.38
CA THR A 21 -12.50 0.92 -18.64
C THR A 21 -11.49 -0.22 -18.80
N ASP A 22 -11.60 -0.94 -19.94
CA ASP A 22 -10.64 -1.97 -20.31
C ASP A 22 -9.37 -1.35 -20.89
N ARG A 23 -8.22 -1.83 -20.43
CA ARG A 23 -6.89 -1.39 -20.85
C ARG A 23 -6.03 -2.60 -21.18
N GLY A 24 -5.26 -2.50 -22.25
CA GLY A 24 -4.26 -3.51 -22.59
C GLY A 24 -3.05 -3.47 -21.68
N GLU A 25 -2.74 -2.30 -21.14
CA GLU A 25 -1.63 -2.05 -20.21
C GLU A 25 -1.96 -0.87 -19.27
N MET A 26 -1.26 -0.83 -18.15
CA MET A 26 -1.23 0.32 -17.24
C MET A 26 0.13 1.00 -17.35
N GLU A 27 0.17 2.30 -17.13
CA GLU A 27 1.40 3.07 -16.97
C GLU A 27 1.52 3.54 -15.51
N PRO A 28 2.73 3.58 -14.91
CA PRO A 28 2.90 3.94 -13.50
C PRO A 28 2.35 5.33 -13.14
N GLU A 29 2.57 6.29 -14.01
CA GLU A 29 2.07 7.66 -13.81
C GLU A 29 0.54 7.71 -13.87
N PHE A 30 -0.05 6.98 -14.83
CA PHE A 30 -1.51 6.87 -14.93
C PHE A 30 -2.09 6.18 -13.70
N ALA A 31 -1.51 5.05 -13.27
CA ALA A 31 -1.96 4.31 -12.08
C ALA A 31 -1.94 5.21 -10.83
N ALA A 32 -0.85 5.93 -10.60
CA ALA A 32 -0.72 6.84 -9.47
C ALA A 32 -1.70 8.02 -9.54
N LYS A 33 -1.87 8.65 -10.71
CA LYS A 33 -2.86 9.74 -10.91
C LYS A 33 -4.30 9.26 -10.78
N SER A 34 -4.57 8.00 -11.09
CA SER A 34 -5.88 7.36 -10.94
C SER A 34 -6.17 6.89 -9.52
N GLY A 35 -5.34 7.24 -8.55
CA GLY A 35 -5.57 6.91 -7.14
C GLY A 35 -5.10 5.51 -6.72
N ILE A 36 -4.19 4.89 -7.46
CA ILE A 36 -3.56 3.64 -7.05
C ILE A 36 -2.24 3.95 -6.34
N ALA A 37 -2.17 3.72 -5.03
CA ALA A 37 -0.92 3.78 -4.26
C ALA A 37 -0.39 2.38 -3.97
N ARG A 38 0.92 2.29 -3.74
CA ARG A 38 1.59 1.02 -3.42
C ARG A 38 2.67 1.21 -2.37
N THR A 39 2.77 0.24 -1.44
CA THR A 39 3.99 -0.01 -0.68
C THR A 39 4.83 -1.08 -1.39
N PHE A 40 6.11 -1.14 -1.08
CA PHE A 40 7.02 -2.12 -1.65
C PHE A 40 7.47 -3.11 -0.58
N GLN A 41 7.80 -4.34 -0.99
CA GLN A 41 8.35 -5.35 -0.09
C GLN A 41 9.61 -4.83 0.64
N ASN A 42 10.52 -4.20 -0.11
CA ASN A 42 11.67 -3.50 0.46
C ASN A 42 11.31 -2.04 0.72
N ILE A 43 11.56 -1.57 1.93
CA ILE A 43 11.27 -0.19 2.33
C ILE A 43 11.98 0.80 1.42
N ALA A 44 11.18 1.61 0.72
CA ALA A 44 11.65 2.60 -0.25
C ALA A 44 11.51 4.03 0.29
N LEU A 45 11.99 4.28 1.51
CA LEU A 45 11.99 5.59 2.15
C LEU A 45 13.29 6.35 1.92
N PHE A 46 13.20 7.69 1.93
CA PHE A 46 14.37 8.58 1.90
C PHE A 46 14.98 8.65 3.30
N LYS A 47 16.00 7.81 3.56
CA LYS A 47 16.56 7.57 4.89
C LYS A 47 17.07 8.83 5.61
N GLY A 48 17.56 9.82 4.87
CA GLY A 48 18.06 11.09 5.43
C GLY A 48 16.96 12.13 5.72
N MET A 49 15.73 11.89 5.25
CA MET A 49 14.59 12.80 5.46
C MET A 49 13.82 12.41 6.72
N SER A 50 13.13 13.39 7.31
CA SER A 50 12.25 13.15 8.46
C SER A 50 11.02 12.31 8.07
N THR A 51 10.31 11.79 9.06
CA THR A 51 9.01 11.14 8.87
C THR A 51 8.05 12.05 8.12
N LEU A 52 7.89 13.29 8.56
CA LEU A 52 7.03 14.29 7.92
C LEU A 52 7.40 14.49 6.45
N ASP A 53 8.68 14.71 6.16
CA ASP A 53 9.13 14.97 4.78
C ASP A 53 8.93 13.75 3.88
N ASN A 54 9.14 12.53 4.39
CA ASN A 54 8.83 11.31 3.65
C ASN A 54 7.34 11.22 3.29
N LEU A 55 6.44 11.52 4.22
CA LEU A 55 4.99 11.53 3.94
C LEU A 55 4.64 12.65 2.94
N MET A 56 5.26 13.82 3.05
CA MET A 56 5.05 14.94 2.12
C MET A 56 5.42 14.56 0.67
N THR A 57 6.40 13.67 0.44
CA THR A 57 6.68 13.18 -0.94
C THR A 57 5.46 12.48 -1.57
N GLY A 58 4.58 11.87 -0.79
CA GLY A 58 3.32 11.30 -1.28
C GLY A 58 2.35 12.33 -1.86
N ARG A 59 2.54 13.62 -1.55
CA ARG A 59 1.70 14.72 -2.05
C ARG A 59 2.15 15.28 -3.39
N LEU A 60 3.36 14.95 -3.88
CA LEU A 60 3.95 15.56 -5.08
C LEU A 60 3.05 15.48 -6.31
N LEU A 61 2.36 14.34 -6.53
CA LEU A 61 1.45 14.16 -7.66
C LEU A 61 0.13 14.94 -7.53
N LYS A 62 -0.18 15.45 -6.36
CA LYS A 62 -1.38 16.25 -6.08
C LYS A 62 -1.13 17.76 -6.15
N GLN A 63 0.13 18.19 -6.28
CA GLN A 63 0.49 19.59 -6.45
C GLN A 63 0.03 20.09 -7.83
N LYS A 64 -0.65 21.21 -7.84
CA LYS A 64 -1.23 21.81 -9.06
C LYS A 64 -0.38 22.95 -9.62
N GLN A 65 0.54 23.49 -8.80
CA GLN A 65 1.30 24.67 -9.14
C GLN A 65 2.58 24.35 -9.91
N ASN A 66 2.91 25.19 -10.88
CA ASN A 66 4.15 25.08 -11.64
C ASN A 66 5.38 25.38 -10.76
N PHE A 67 6.47 24.68 -11.05
CA PHE A 67 7.75 24.82 -10.38
C PHE A 67 8.22 26.30 -10.17
N LEU A 68 7.93 27.19 -11.12
CA LEU A 68 8.27 28.62 -11.03
C LEU A 68 7.45 29.36 -9.97
N MET A 69 6.18 29.01 -9.76
CA MET A 69 5.33 29.60 -8.72
C MET A 69 5.71 29.09 -7.34
N GLN A 70 6.13 27.83 -7.24
CA GLN A 70 6.66 27.27 -6.00
C GLN A 70 8.00 27.90 -5.59
N ALA A 71 8.87 28.20 -6.56
CA ALA A 71 10.16 28.86 -6.29
C ALA A 71 10.03 30.30 -5.75
N LEU A 72 8.94 30.99 -6.07
CA LEU A 72 8.67 32.36 -5.60
C LEU A 72 8.03 32.40 -4.20
N TYR A 73 7.52 31.25 -3.67
CA TYR A 73 6.95 31.08 -2.33
C TYR A 73 5.96 32.19 -1.90
N PHE A 74 5.07 32.63 -2.81
CA PHE A 74 4.11 33.71 -2.55
C PHE A 74 2.64 33.26 -2.73
N GLY A 75 1.84 33.50 -1.70
CA GLY A 75 0.38 33.49 -1.72
C GLY A 75 -0.24 32.10 -2.00
N PRO A 76 -0.65 31.78 -3.26
CA PRO A 76 -1.35 30.52 -3.55
C PRO A 76 -0.50 29.25 -3.31
N ALA A 77 0.84 29.34 -3.44
CA ALA A 77 1.74 28.21 -3.22
C ALA A 77 1.88 27.87 -1.73
N GLU A 78 1.95 28.89 -0.88
CA GLU A 78 2.00 28.75 0.57
C GLU A 78 0.73 28.08 1.10
N LYS A 79 -0.43 28.52 0.63
CA LYS A 79 -1.72 27.94 1.01
C LYS A 79 -1.85 26.47 0.57
N GLU A 80 -1.41 26.14 -0.65
CA GLU A 80 -1.41 24.76 -1.15
C GLU A 80 -0.48 23.86 -0.33
N GLU A 81 0.70 24.35 0.05
CA GLU A 81 1.63 23.61 0.93
C GLU A 81 1.02 23.38 2.32
N GLU A 82 0.36 24.39 2.91
CA GLU A 82 -0.34 24.27 4.17
C GLU A 82 -1.45 23.22 4.13
N GLU A 83 -2.28 23.24 3.08
CA GLU A 83 -3.32 22.22 2.86
C GLU A 83 -2.74 20.80 2.74
N HIS A 84 -1.62 20.64 2.04
CA HIS A 84 -0.93 19.35 1.93
C HIS A 84 -0.34 18.92 3.27
N ARG A 85 0.25 19.86 4.03
CA ARG A 85 0.80 19.59 5.35
C ARG A 85 -0.27 19.14 6.33
N GLU A 86 -1.42 19.81 6.37
CA GLU A 86 -2.54 19.40 7.22
C GLU A 86 -3.02 17.97 6.93
N LYS A 87 -3.07 17.59 5.64
CA LYS A 87 -3.43 16.21 5.25
C LYS A 87 -2.40 15.19 5.73
N VAL A 88 -1.12 15.52 5.64
CA VAL A 88 -0.03 14.66 6.12
C VAL A 88 -0.05 14.57 7.65
N GLU A 89 -0.31 15.68 8.37
CA GLU A 89 -0.44 15.64 9.83
C GLU A 89 -1.60 14.72 10.28
N ARG A 90 -2.73 14.73 9.56
CA ARG A 90 -3.82 13.75 9.86
C ARG A 90 -3.36 12.30 9.66
N VAL A 91 -2.53 12.02 8.67
CA VAL A 91 -1.96 10.66 8.47
C VAL A 91 -0.96 10.32 9.58
N ILE A 92 -0.15 11.29 10.02
CA ILE A 92 0.77 11.13 11.16
C ILE A 92 0.00 10.78 12.43
N ASP A 93 -1.10 11.50 12.70
CA ASP A 93 -1.96 11.24 13.84
C ASP A 93 -2.64 9.87 13.74
N PHE A 94 -3.18 9.54 12.58
CA PHE A 94 -3.84 8.27 12.32
C PHE A 94 -2.93 7.05 12.54
N LEU A 95 -1.63 7.17 12.20
CA LEU A 95 -0.65 6.09 12.30
C LEU A 95 0.18 6.16 13.60
N ASP A 96 -0.17 7.00 14.58
CA ASP A 96 0.56 7.17 15.84
C ASP A 96 2.06 7.51 15.63
N LEU A 97 2.37 8.42 14.69
CA LEU A 97 3.74 8.80 14.32
C LEU A 97 4.17 10.16 14.89
N GLN A 98 3.37 10.81 15.76
CA GLN A 98 3.60 12.17 16.24
C GLN A 98 4.94 12.32 16.93
N SER A 99 5.30 11.35 17.78
CA SER A 99 6.55 11.38 18.57
C SER A 99 7.81 11.33 17.70
N ILE A 100 7.70 10.77 16.48
CA ILE A 100 8.83 10.58 15.55
C ILE A 100 8.74 11.45 14.29
N ARG A 101 7.77 12.38 14.22
CA ARG A 101 7.49 13.16 13.00
C ARG A 101 8.71 13.90 12.43
N ARG A 102 9.64 14.33 13.28
CA ARG A 102 10.89 15.04 12.91
C ARG A 102 12.12 14.14 12.88
N THR A 103 11.96 12.86 13.21
CA THR A 103 13.07 11.91 13.26
C THR A 103 13.41 11.44 11.84
N PRO A 104 14.70 11.42 11.45
CA PRO A 104 15.12 10.81 10.20
C PRO A 104 14.73 9.34 10.15
N VAL A 105 14.04 8.92 9.08
CA VAL A 105 13.46 7.56 9.02
C VAL A 105 14.50 6.46 9.01
N GLY A 106 15.74 6.75 8.57
CA GLY A 106 16.83 5.78 8.60
C GLY A 106 17.27 5.36 10.00
N SER A 107 16.93 6.12 11.05
CA SER A 107 17.23 5.79 12.45
C SER A 107 16.09 5.07 13.17
N LEU A 108 14.95 4.89 12.53
CA LEU A 108 13.78 4.26 13.13
C LEU A 108 13.91 2.73 13.14
N PRO A 109 13.34 2.03 14.14
CA PRO A 109 13.10 0.59 14.09
C PRO A 109 12.32 0.19 12.84
N TYR A 110 12.52 -1.06 12.38
CA TYR A 110 11.96 -1.55 11.13
C TYR A 110 10.42 -1.43 11.06
N GLY A 111 9.70 -1.83 12.10
CA GLY A 111 8.24 -1.71 12.17
C GLY A 111 7.75 -0.27 12.02
N LEU A 112 8.45 0.70 12.62
CA LEU A 112 8.12 2.12 12.42
C LEU A 112 8.43 2.61 11.00
N GLN A 113 9.50 2.12 10.36
CA GLN A 113 9.77 2.43 8.96
C GLN A 113 8.65 1.91 8.05
N LYS A 114 8.15 0.69 8.26
CA LYS A 114 7.00 0.13 7.53
C LYS A 114 5.72 0.96 7.75
N ARG A 115 5.50 1.45 8.98
CA ARG A 115 4.38 2.35 9.30
C ARG A 115 4.50 3.70 8.58
N VAL A 116 5.71 4.26 8.48
CA VAL A 116 5.98 5.48 7.70
C VAL A 116 5.76 5.24 6.20
N GLU A 117 6.14 4.07 5.67
CA GLU A 117 5.89 3.70 4.27
C GLU A 117 4.39 3.63 3.96
N LEU A 118 3.60 3.00 4.84
CA LEU A 118 2.13 3.04 4.76
C LEU A 118 1.62 4.47 4.77
N GLY A 119 2.11 5.31 5.68
CA GLY A 119 1.73 6.72 5.78
C GLY A 119 2.02 7.52 4.50
N ARG A 120 3.15 7.29 3.86
CA ARG A 120 3.47 7.92 2.57
C ARG A 120 2.48 7.52 1.47
N ALA A 121 2.08 6.24 1.43
CA ALA A 121 1.09 5.77 0.49
C ALA A 121 -0.31 6.37 0.78
N LEU A 122 -0.71 6.46 2.05
CA LEU A 122 -1.97 7.08 2.48
C LEU A 122 -1.99 8.60 2.20
N ALA A 123 -0.85 9.27 2.29
CA ALA A 123 -0.74 10.69 1.95
C ALA A 123 -1.13 10.99 0.49
N MET A 124 -1.10 10.01 -0.40
CA MET A 124 -1.63 10.14 -1.77
C MET A 124 -3.17 10.19 -1.82
N GLU A 125 -3.88 9.96 -0.71
CA GLU A 125 -5.35 9.80 -0.67
C GLU A 125 -5.82 8.80 -1.74
N PRO A 126 -5.39 7.53 -1.65
CA PRO A 126 -5.64 6.55 -2.69
C PRO A 126 -7.07 5.99 -2.65
N GLU A 127 -7.62 5.64 -3.83
CA GLU A 127 -8.83 4.82 -3.97
C GLU A 127 -8.50 3.33 -3.81
N ILE A 128 -7.30 2.93 -4.28
CA ILE A 128 -6.78 1.57 -4.16
C ILE A 128 -5.38 1.61 -3.56
N LEU A 129 -5.18 0.82 -2.51
CA LEU A 129 -3.89 0.66 -1.84
C LEU A 129 -3.37 -0.76 -2.02
N LEU A 130 -2.24 -0.89 -2.69
CA LEU A 130 -1.56 -2.16 -2.92
C LEU A 130 -0.48 -2.35 -1.85
N LEU A 131 -0.63 -3.35 -1.00
CA LEU A 131 0.30 -3.67 0.08
C LEU A 131 1.04 -4.97 -0.24
N ASP A 132 2.36 -4.89 -0.32
CA ASP A 132 3.23 -6.01 -0.68
C ASP A 132 4.02 -6.46 0.56
N GLU A 133 3.55 -7.51 1.21
CA GLU A 133 4.07 -8.06 2.47
C GLU A 133 4.33 -6.97 3.54
N PRO A 134 3.31 -6.16 3.89
CA PRO A 134 3.51 -5.03 4.80
C PRO A 134 3.91 -5.46 6.21
N MET A 135 3.62 -6.70 6.60
CA MET A 135 3.87 -7.23 7.95
C MET A 135 5.12 -8.12 8.04
N ALA A 136 5.84 -8.30 6.93
CA ALA A 136 7.06 -9.10 6.93
C ALA A 136 8.10 -8.49 7.88
N GLY A 137 8.72 -9.35 8.70
CA GLY A 137 9.77 -8.94 9.66
C GLY A 137 9.26 -8.21 10.92
N MET A 138 7.94 -8.10 11.10
CA MET A 138 7.32 -7.53 12.30
C MET A 138 7.10 -8.58 13.39
N ASN A 139 7.19 -8.17 14.67
CA ASN A 139 6.75 -8.97 15.80
C ASN A 139 5.21 -9.02 15.88
N VAL A 140 4.68 -9.81 16.83
CA VAL A 140 3.21 -10.04 16.95
C VAL A 140 2.44 -8.74 17.22
N GLU A 141 2.94 -7.88 18.09
CA GLU A 141 2.30 -6.62 18.46
C GLU A 141 2.30 -5.65 17.27
N GLU A 142 3.43 -5.50 16.57
CA GLU A 142 3.54 -4.69 15.37
C GLU A 142 2.61 -5.16 14.25
N LYS A 143 2.44 -6.50 14.07
CA LYS A 143 1.48 -7.07 13.12
C LYS A 143 0.04 -6.75 13.48
N GLN A 144 -0.32 -6.82 14.76
CA GLN A 144 -1.65 -6.47 15.25
C GLN A 144 -1.96 -4.99 14.98
N ASP A 145 -1.02 -4.09 15.29
CA ASP A 145 -1.15 -2.67 15.00
C ASP A 145 -1.32 -2.42 13.51
N MET A 146 -0.48 -3.04 12.67
CA MET A 146 -0.57 -2.90 11.21
C MET A 146 -1.91 -3.42 10.67
N SER A 147 -2.40 -4.56 11.16
CA SER A 147 -3.71 -5.11 10.81
C SER A 147 -4.83 -4.14 11.17
N ARG A 148 -4.77 -3.53 12.36
CA ARG A 148 -5.74 -2.53 12.80
C ARG A 148 -5.73 -1.30 11.88
N PHE A 149 -4.56 -0.78 11.50
CA PHE A 149 -4.47 0.33 10.56
C PHE A 149 -5.05 -0.02 9.20
N VAL A 150 -4.73 -1.19 8.64
CA VAL A 150 -5.25 -1.67 7.36
C VAL A 150 -6.78 -1.74 7.38
N LEU A 151 -7.36 -2.36 8.42
CA LEU A 151 -8.81 -2.43 8.57
C LEU A 151 -9.46 -1.06 8.73
N THR A 152 -8.84 -0.15 9.49
CA THR A 152 -9.38 1.21 9.70
C THR A 152 -9.33 2.01 8.40
N VAL A 153 -8.24 1.90 7.61
CA VAL A 153 -8.14 2.52 6.26
C VAL A 153 -9.28 2.07 5.36
N ASN A 154 -9.57 0.77 5.32
CA ASN A 154 -10.67 0.26 4.51
C ASN A 154 -12.04 0.74 5.04
N ASN A 155 -12.27 0.65 6.34
CA ASN A 155 -13.57 0.94 6.95
C ASN A 155 -13.90 2.44 6.97
N GLU A 156 -12.94 3.30 7.31
CA GLU A 156 -13.18 4.72 7.51
C GLU A 156 -12.87 5.56 6.26
N LEU A 157 -11.74 5.29 5.59
CA LEU A 157 -11.34 6.02 4.39
C LEU A 157 -11.95 5.44 3.11
N LYS A 158 -12.63 4.26 3.19
CA LYS A 158 -13.23 3.55 2.05
C LYS A 158 -12.24 3.22 0.94
N THR A 159 -10.97 3.15 1.27
CA THR A 159 -9.92 2.74 0.35
C THR A 159 -10.00 1.23 0.12
N THR A 160 -10.05 0.79 -1.13
CA THR A 160 -9.94 -0.63 -1.47
C THR A 160 -8.51 -1.10 -1.25
N ILE A 161 -8.32 -2.19 -0.50
CA ILE A 161 -6.99 -2.71 -0.19
C ILE A 161 -6.77 -4.03 -0.92
N VAL A 162 -5.65 -4.15 -1.61
CA VAL A 162 -5.14 -5.40 -2.15
C VAL A 162 -3.87 -5.75 -1.40
N LEU A 163 -3.94 -6.80 -0.59
CA LEU A 163 -2.86 -7.26 0.29
C LEU A 163 -2.23 -8.52 -0.27
N ILE A 164 -0.91 -8.57 -0.39
CA ILE A 164 -0.15 -9.81 -0.55
C ILE A 164 0.48 -10.13 0.79
N GLU A 165 0.19 -11.30 1.31
CA GLU A 165 0.76 -11.83 2.55
C GLU A 165 0.88 -13.35 2.49
N HIS A 166 1.79 -13.89 3.25
CA HIS A 166 2.00 -15.33 3.42
C HIS A 166 1.68 -15.82 4.83
N ASP A 167 1.38 -14.91 5.77
CA ASP A 167 0.88 -15.24 7.12
C ASP A 167 -0.62 -15.52 7.03
N MET A 168 -0.98 -16.82 6.99
CA MET A 168 -2.36 -17.24 6.83
C MET A 168 -3.27 -16.76 7.98
N GLY A 169 -2.73 -16.61 9.20
CA GLY A 169 -3.49 -16.05 10.32
C GLY A 169 -3.96 -14.65 9.99
N VAL A 170 -3.03 -13.78 9.61
CA VAL A 170 -3.33 -12.40 9.21
C VAL A 170 -4.31 -12.36 8.03
N VAL A 171 -4.03 -13.13 6.96
CA VAL A 171 -4.87 -13.14 5.75
C VAL A 171 -6.31 -13.52 6.08
N MET A 172 -6.51 -14.58 6.90
CA MET A 172 -7.84 -15.05 7.27
C MET A 172 -8.61 -14.07 8.18
N ASP A 173 -7.88 -13.29 8.99
CA ASP A 173 -8.50 -12.39 9.97
C ASP A 173 -8.94 -11.06 9.36
N ILE A 174 -8.22 -10.56 8.32
CA ILE A 174 -8.48 -9.20 7.82
C ILE A 174 -9.02 -9.13 6.39
N SER A 175 -9.13 -10.26 5.68
CA SER A 175 -9.55 -10.25 4.27
C SER A 175 -11.03 -10.52 4.11
N ASP A 176 -11.73 -9.72 3.30
CA ASP A 176 -13.09 -10.01 2.86
C ASP A 176 -13.12 -11.13 1.80
N ARG A 177 -12.09 -11.18 0.96
CA ARG A 177 -11.94 -12.15 -0.13
C ARG A 177 -10.48 -12.48 -0.36
N ILE A 178 -10.21 -13.77 -0.61
CA ILE A 178 -8.86 -14.30 -0.83
C ILE A 178 -8.76 -14.87 -2.24
N VAL A 179 -7.63 -14.62 -2.89
CA VAL A 179 -7.20 -15.27 -4.13
C VAL A 179 -5.86 -15.93 -3.86
N VAL A 180 -5.81 -17.26 -4.02
CA VAL A 180 -4.59 -18.03 -3.80
C VAL A 180 -3.90 -18.29 -5.12
N LEU A 181 -2.62 -17.96 -5.18
CA LEU A 181 -1.76 -18.19 -6.32
C LEU A 181 -0.64 -19.17 -5.93
N ASP A 182 -0.46 -20.20 -6.76
CA ASP A 182 0.64 -21.14 -6.66
C ASP A 182 1.41 -21.15 -7.99
N TYR A 183 2.73 -20.91 -7.96
CA TYR A 183 3.57 -20.71 -9.17
C TYR A 183 2.92 -19.83 -10.25
N GLY A 184 2.23 -18.76 -9.84
CA GLY A 184 1.55 -17.82 -10.72
C GLY A 184 0.21 -18.29 -11.28
N LYS A 185 -0.27 -19.48 -10.94
CA LYS A 185 -1.59 -20.00 -11.29
C LYS A 185 -2.57 -19.79 -10.14
N LYS A 186 -3.79 -19.38 -10.47
CA LYS A 186 -4.86 -19.29 -9.47
C LYS A 186 -5.36 -20.67 -9.12
N ILE A 187 -5.16 -21.13 -7.87
CA ILE A 187 -5.62 -22.42 -7.34
C ILE A 187 -6.86 -22.30 -6.47
N GLY A 188 -7.20 -21.10 -5.99
CA GLY A 188 -8.39 -20.86 -5.19
C GLY A 188 -8.83 -19.41 -5.19
N SER A 189 -10.11 -19.16 -4.96
CA SER A 189 -10.66 -17.81 -4.74
C SER A 189 -12.00 -17.93 -4.01
N GLY A 190 -12.19 -17.15 -2.95
CA GLY A 190 -13.43 -17.19 -2.15
C GLY A 190 -13.31 -16.40 -0.85
N LEU A 191 -14.29 -16.61 0.01
CA LEU A 191 -14.28 -16.10 1.39
C LEU A 191 -13.24 -16.84 2.24
N PRO A 192 -12.74 -16.26 3.34
CA PRO A 192 -11.75 -16.91 4.21
C PRO A 192 -12.12 -18.34 4.62
N ASN A 193 -13.37 -18.58 5.01
CA ASN A 193 -13.83 -19.91 5.40
C ASN A 193 -13.83 -20.93 4.24
N GLU A 194 -14.11 -20.49 3.01
CA GLU A 194 -14.06 -21.35 1.82
C GLU A 194 -12.62 -21.73 1.48
N ILE A 195 -11.70 -20.79 1.58
CA ILE A 195 -10.27 -21.01 1.34
C ILE A 195 -9.66 -21.92 2.39
N ARG A 196 -10.04 -21.76 3.67
CA ARG A 196 -9.56 -22.62 4.78
C ARG A 196 -9.88 -24.11 4.56
N SER A 197 -10.99 -24.41 3.88
CA SER A 197 -11.43 -25.78 3.60
C SER A 197 -11.08 -26.28 2.19
N ASN A 198 -10.44 -25.45 1.39
CA ASN A 198 -10.09 -25.80 0.01
C ASN A 198 -8.87 -26.75 -0.01
N LYS A 199 -9.08 -28.00 -0.47
CA LYS A 199 -8.04 -29.02 -0.49
C LYS A 199 -6.82 -28.59 -1.30
N ALA A 200 -6.99 -28.03 -2.50
CA ALA A 200 -5.86 -27.59 -3.34
C ALA A 200 -5.00 -26.51 -2.66
N VAL A 201 -5.64 -25.63 -1.87
CA VAL A 201 -4.93 -24.61 -1.09
C VAL A 201 -4.18 -25.24 0.10
N ILE A 202 -4.83 -26.18 0.79
CA ILE A 202 -4.22 -26.89 1.92
C ILE A 202 -2.99 -27.66 1.45
N ASP A 203 -3.12 -28.42 0.36
CA ASP A 203 -2.05 -29.25 -0.20
C ASP A 203 -0.86 -28.37 -0.64
N ALA A 204 -1.12 -27.26 -1.34
CA ALA A 204 -0.08 -26.31 -1.75
C ALA A 204 0.62 -25.64 -0.56
N TYR A 205 -0.11 -25.29 0.50
CA TYR A 205 0.45 -24.65 1.70
C TYR A 205 1.27 -25.62 2.54
N LEU A 206 0.85 -26.88 2.66
CA LEU A 206 1.56 -27.92 3.42
C LEU A 206 2.71 -28.55 2.62
N GLY A 207 2.87 -28.21 1.34
CA GLY A 207 3.92 -28.78 0.49
C GLY A 207 3.70 -30.26 0.21
N VAL A 208 2.45 -30.76 0.27
CA VAL A 208 2.10 -32.12 -0.15
C VAL A 208 2.13 -32.08 -1.67
N ALA A 209 3.26 -32.40 -2.27
CA ALA A 209 3.36 -32.63 -3.70
C ALA A 209 2.47 -33.81 -4.04
N ASP A 210 1.64 -33.67 -5.08
CA ASP A 210 1.05 -34.83 -5.74
C ASP A 210 2.22 -35.63 -6.34
N ASP A 211 2.62 -36.72 -5.68
CA ASP A 211 3.45 -37.75 -6.25
C ASP A 211 2.60 -38.48 -7.31
N GLU A 212 2.63 -37.98 -8.56
CA GLU A 212 2.27 -38.74 -9.76
C GLU A 212 3.21 -38.41 -10.92
#